data_50127dd71d851c148143adb940de91c5
#
_entry.id   50127dd71d851c148143adb940de91c5
#
_cell.length_a   1.000
_cell.length_b   1.000
_cell.length_c   1.000
_cell.angle_alpha   90.00
_cell.angle_beta   90.00
_cell.angle_gamma   90.00
#
_symmetry.space_group_name_H-M   'P 1'
#
loop_
_entity.id
_entity.type
_entity.pdbx_description
1 polymer ?
#
loop_
_entity_poly.entity_id
_entity_poly.type
_entity_poly.pdbx_seq_one_letter_code
_entity_poly.pdbx_strand_id
1 'polypeptide(L)'
;MDYAKESLRLHGEWKGKIEVVAKVPVATKEDLSLAYTPGVAEPCLAIQKDINKSYELTRRHNLCAVITDGTAVLGLGDIGPEAGMPVMEGKCALFKAFGDVDAFPLCVKSKDVDEFVNAVYLMSGSFGGINLEDISAPRCFEIERKLKEKCDIPIFHDDQHGTAVITLAGLQNALKVVGKRKEDVRIVTSGAGAAAVAIVKLLLAAGFKNITMCDRKGAIYEGREDLNWIKEEMALVTNSEKKSGSLADMLVGADVFIGVSAPGTVTTEMVKTMAKDAIVFACANPTPEIYPEDAKAGGARVIATGRSDFPNQINNVLAFPGIFRGTFDVRAKDINEEMKMAAAQALADLISEEELNEEYIIPKAFDERVGAAVAKAVAEAAIRTGVARISK
;
A
#
# COMPACT_ATOMS: atom_id res chain seq x y z
N MET A 1 13.23 -19.21 -17.01
CA MET A 1 12.81 -20.02 -15.84
C MET A 1 11.30 -19.92 -15.73
N ASP A 2 10.57 -21.02 -15.53
CA ASP A 2 9.14 -21.01 -15.25
C ASP A 2 8.94 -20.71 -13.75
N TYR A 3 8.77 -19.44 -13.42
CA TYR A 3 8.63 -18.98 -12.02
C TYR A 3 7.43 -19.59 -11.31
N ALA A 4 6.32 -19.86 -12.01
CA ALA A 4 5.13 -20.44 -11.38
C ALA A 4 5.38 -21.86 -10.89
N LYS A 5 5.93 -22.70 -11.76
CA LYS A 5 6.29 -24.09 -11.44
C LYS A 5 7.36 -24.17 -10.36
N GLU A 6 8.39 -23.33 -10.47
CA GLU A 6 9.49 -23.32 -9.51
C GLU A 6 9.04 -22.79 -8.14
N SER A 7 8.19 -21.76 -8.11
CA SER A 7 7.60 -21.26 -6.86
C SER A 7 6.79 -22.34 -6.14
N LEU A 8 5.96 -23.09 -6.86
CA LEU A 8 5.20 -24.18 -6.24
C LEU A 8 6.09 -25.26 -5.63
N ARG A 9 7.18 -25.63 -6.33
CA ARG A 9 8.18 -26.59 -5.85
C ARG A 9 8.85 -26.09 -4.57
N LEU A 10 9.34 -24.84 -4.60
CA LEU A 10 10.02 -24.22 -3.46
C LEU A 10 9.12 -24.06 -2.24
N HIS A 11 7.86 -23.67 -2.41
CA HIS A 11 6.91 -23.59 -1.29
C HIS A 11 6.70 -24.96 -0.61
N GLY A 12 6.73 -26.05 -1.38
CA GLY A 12 6.69 -27.41 -0.83
C GLY A 12 7.95 -27.77 -0.03
N GLU A 13 9.13 -27.26 -0.42
CA GLU A 13 10.39 -27.48 0.28
C GLU A 13 10.52 -26.61 1.53
N TRP A 14 10.18 -25.32 1.41
CA TRP A 14 10.26 -24.36 2.53
C TRP A 14 9.26 -24.67 3.65
N LYS A 15 8.09 -25.23 3.31
CA LYS A 15 6.99 -25.50 4.28
C LYS A 15 6.56 -24.23 5.03
N GLY A 16 6.59 -23.09 4.36
CA GLY A 16 6.36 -21.76 4.90
C GLY A 16 7.56 -20.84 4.68
N LYS A 17 7.32 -19.53 4.69
CA LYS A 17 8.36 -18.51 4.45
C LYS A 17 8.83 -17.83 5.73
N ILE A 18 8.18 -18.11 6.84
CA ILE A 18 8.49 -17.54 8.16
C ILE A 18 8.64 -18.65 9.18
N GLU A 19 9.42 -18.37 10.21
CA GLU A 19 9.53 -19.19 11.41
C GLU A 19 9.47 -18.31 12.67
N VAL A 20 9.10 -18.89 13.80
CA VAL A 20 9.14 -18.23 15.11
C VAL A 20 10.34 -18.76 15.88
N VAL A 21 11.28 -17.86 16.18
CA VAL A 21 12.53 -18.18 16.86
C VAL A 21 12.54 -17.56 18.25
N ALA A 22 12.90 -18.35 19.25
CA ALA A 22 13.12 -17.85 20.60
C ALA A 22 14.33 -16.91 20.62
N LYS A 23 14.14 -15.69 21.14
CA LYS A 23 15.19 -14.66 21.20
C LYS A 23 16.09 -14.78 22.43
N VAL A 24 15.63 -15.56 23.42
CA VAL A 24 16.34 -15.76 24.70
C VAL A 24 16.73 -17.22 24.87
N PRO A 25 17.83 -17.52 25.56
CA PRO A 25 18.19 -18.90 25.88
C PRO A 25 17.17 -19.53 26.83
N VAL A 26 16.92 -20.82 26.70
CA VAL A 26 16.14 -21.64 27.65
C VAL A 26 16.89 -22.97 27.79
N ALA A 27 18.13 -22.93 28.26
CA ALA A 27 19.02 -24.08 28.32
C ALA A 27 19.34 -24.51 29.77
N THR A 28 19.17 -23.61 30.74
CA THR A 28 19.47 -23.85 32.15
C THR A 28 18.23 -23.62 33.03
N LYS A 29 18.31 -24.08 34.29
CA LYS A 29 17.27 -23.80 35.29
C LYS A 29 17.15 -22.28 35.57
N GLU A 30 18.25 -21.57 35.51
CA GLU A 30 18.27 -20.13 35.71
C GLU A 30 17.60 -19.42 34.55
N ASP A 31 17.93 -19.76 33.30
CA ASP A 31 17.26 -19.23 32.09
C ASP A 31 15.73 -19.43 32.16
N LEU A 32 15.29 -20.65 32.53
CA LEU A 32 13.89 -20.95 32.68
C LEU A 32 13.22 -20.11 33.76
N SER A 33 13.91 -19.89 34.91
CA SER A 33 13.38 -19.08 36.02
C SER A 33 13.28 -17.61 35.67
N LEU A 34 14.14 -17.08 34.81
CA LEU A 34 14.12 -15.71 34.32
C LEU A 34 13.10 -15.54 33.17
N ALA A 35 13.11 -16.45 32.19
CA ALA A 35 12.26 -16.36 31.00
C ALA A 35 10.79 -16.72 31.28
N TYR A 36 10.54 -17.56 32.30
CA TYR A 36 9.19 -18.05 32.63
C TYR A 36 8.95 -17.97 34.15
N THR A 37 8.73 -19.09 34.83
CA THR A 37 8.35 -19.11 36.25
C THR A 37 9.56 -19.29 37.15
N PRO A 38 9.77 -18.44 38.20
CA PRO A 38 8.87 -17.42 38.75
C PRO A 38 9.08 -15.99 38.21
N GLY A 39 10.17 -15.71 37.53
CA GLY A 39 10.62 -14.34 37.22
C GLY A 39 9.63 -13.56 36.34
N VAL A 40 8.89 -14.23 35.44
CA VAL A 40 7.93 -13.59 34.53
C VAL A 40 6.77 -12.86 35.22
N ALA A 41 6.54 -13.12 36.51
CA ALA A 41 5.51 -12.41 37.26
C ALA A 41 5.80 -10.89 37.34
N GLU A 42 7.04 -10.47 37.46
CA GLU A 42 7.41 -9.06 37.59
C GLU A 42 7.09 -8.23 36.33
N PRO A 43 7.49 -8.62 35.12
CA PRO A 43 7.05 -7.91 33.91
C PRO A 43 5.52 -7.93 33.73
N CYS A 44 4.82 -9.00 34.12
CA CYS A 44 3.35 -9.02 34.09
C CYS A 44 2.73 -7.95 34.99
N LEU A 45 3.21 -7.85 36.25
CA LEU A 45 2.76 -6.84 37.18
C LEU A 45 3.12 -5.42 36.73
N ALA A 46 4.28 -5.23 36.13
CA ALA A 46 4.67 -3.94 35.56
C ALA A 46 3.74 -3.50 34.43
N ILE A 47 3.36 -4.41 33.52
CA ILE A 47 2.41 -4.14 32.44
C ILE A 47 0.99 -3.93 32.99
N GLN A 48 0.56 -4.71 33.96
CA GLN A 48 -0.74 -4.53 34.61
C GLN A 48 -0.89 -3.12 35.21
N LYS A 49 0.19 -2.61 35.81
CA LYS A 49 0.24 -1.27 36.41
C LYS A 49 0.29 -0.16 35.36
N ASP A 50 1.00 -0.38 34.27
CA ASP A 50 1.11 0.55 33.13
C ASP A 50 1.18 -0.23 31.81
N ILE A 51 0.08 -0.23 31.06
CA ILE A 51 -0.06 -0.95 29.81
C ILE A 51 0.99 -0.54 28.75
N ASN A 52 1.54 0.68 28.83
CA ASN A 52 2.58 1.15 27.93
C ASN A 52 3.86 0.31 28.04
N LYS A 53 4.12 -0.26 29.20
CA LYS A 53 5.26 -1.17 29.39
C LYS A 53 5.18 -2.44 28.56
N SER A 54 4.02 -2.78 27.99
CA SER A 54 3.91 -3.87 27.03
C SER A 54 4.77 -3.65 25.77
N TYR A 55 4.98 -2.41 25.38
CA TYR A 55 5.88 -2.05 24.28
C TYR A 55 7.37 -2.11 24.64
N GLU A 56 7.71 -2.06 25.92
CA GLU A 56 9.09 -2.16 26.40
C GLU A 56 9.47 -3.60 26.75
N LEU A 57 8.54 -4.35 27.33
CA LEU A 57 8.77 -5.65 27.95
C LEU A 57 8.31 -6.84 27.09
N THR A 58 7.69 -6.59 25.95
CA THR A 58 7.26 -7.63 25.00
C THR A 58 7.62 -7.30 23.57
N ARG A 59 7.40 -8.25 22.65
CA ARG A 59 7.63 -8.03 21.21
C ARG A 59 6.60 -7.11 20.57
N ARG A 60 5.59 -6.67 21.30
CA ARG A 60 4.53 -5.78 20.81
C ARG A 60 5.06 -4.53 20.09
N HIS A 61 6.20 -3.96 20.56
CA HIS A 61 6.79 -2.76 19.96
C HIS A 61 7.18 -2.90 18.48
N ASN A 62 7.44 -4.12 18.01
CA ASN A 62 7.93 -4.39 16.65
C ASN A 62 7.11 -5.45 15.90
N LEU A 63 5.97 -5.86 16.42
CA LEU A 63 5.16 -6.93 15.83
C LEU A 63 3.96 -6.37 15.09
N CYS A 64 3.89 -6.63 13.78
CA CYS A 64 2.76 -6.30 12.91
C CYS A 64 1.92 -7.54 12.62
N ALA A 65 0.59 -7.45 12.71
CA ALA A 65 -0.30 -8.45 12.14
C ALA A 65 -0.55 -8.16 10.66
N VAL A 66 -0.37 -9.16 9.79
CA VAL A 66 -0.76 -9.11 8.38
C VAL A 66 -2.04 -9.91 8.22
N ILE A 67 -3.15 -9.23 7.97
CA ILE A 67 -4.50 -9.82 8.10
C ILE A 67 -5.25 -9.79 6.78
N THR A 68 -5.82 -10.93 6.39
CA THR A 68 -6.64 -11.08 5.19
C THR A 68 -7.91 -11.89 5.46
N ASP A 69 -8.92 -11.71 4.61
CA ASP A 69 -10.04 -12.63 4.45
C ASP A 69 -9.98 -13.39 3.11
N GLY A 70 -8.96 -13.12 2.30
CA GLY A 70 -8.71 -13.80 1.03
C GLY A 70 -9.70 -13.46 -0.08
N THR A 71 -10.36 -12.30 -0.01
CA THR A 71 -11.43 -11.94 -0.98
C THR A 71 -10.93 -11.17 -2.20
N ALA A 72 -9.65 -10.74 -2.22
CA ALA A 72 -9.06 -10.00 -3.35
C ALA A 72 -7.58 -10.36 -3.57
N VAL A 73 -7.26 -11.65 -3.54
CA VAL A 73 -5.87 -12.13 -3.61
C VAL A 73 -5.31 -11.98 -5.02
N LEU A 74 -4.34 -11.05 -5.19
CA LEU A 74 -3.67 -10.78 -6.47
C LEU A 74 -4.69 -10.67 -7.64
N GLY A 75 -4.40 -11.25 -8.79
CA GLY A 75 -5.33 -11.37 -9.93
C GLY A 75 -6.31 -12.56 -9.82
N LEU A 76 -6.28 -13.32 -8.72
CA LEU A 76 -7.08 -14.53 -8.53
C LEU A 76 -8.49 -14.24 -7.96
N GLY A 77 -8.66 -13.08 -7.32
CA GLY A 77 -9.92 -12.69 -6.71
C GLY A 77 -10.20 -13.39 -5.38
N ASP A 78 -11.44 -13.79 -5.17
CA ASP A 78 -11.92 -14.43 -3.92
C ASP A 78 -11.57 -15.93 -3.91
N ILE A 79 -10.44 -16.26 -3.30
CA ILE A 79 -9.96 -17.66 -3.17
C ILE A 79 -10.02 -18.18 -1.72
N GLY A 80 -10.47 -17.33 -0.80
CA GLY A 80 -10.58 -17.65 0.61
C GLY A 80 -9.30 -17.43 1.41
N PRO A 81 -9.44 -17.33 2.74
CA PRO A 81 -8.36 -16.88 3.61
C PRO A 81 -7.17 -17.84 3.65
N GLU A 82 -7.37 -19.14 3.73
CA GLU A 82 -6.27 -20.11 3.79
C GLU A 82 -5.46 -20.15 2.49
N ALA A 83 -6.11 -20.00 1.33
CA ALA A 83 -5.43 -19.95 0.06
C ALA A 83 -4.63 -18.62 -0.13
N GLY A 84 -4.97 -17.58 0.62
CA GLY A 84 -4.20 -16.33 0.70
C GLY A 84 -2.94 -16.41 1.56
N MET A 85 -2.79 -17.44 2.41
CA MET A 85 -1.66 -17.57 3.35
C MET A 85 -0.27 -17.43 2.67
N PRO A 86 0.01 -18.03 1.51
CA PRO A 86 1.32 -17.85 0.87
C PRO A 86 1.66 -16.40 0.54
N VAL A 87 0.68 -15.57 0.21
CA VAL A 87 0.87 -14.14 -0.03
C VAL A 87 1.15 -13.42 1.30
N MET A 88 0.38 -13.74 2.35
CA MET A 88 0.56 -13.14 3.68
C MET A 88 1.93 -13.45 4.29
N GLU A 89 2.41 -14.69 4.16
CA GLU A 89 3.77 -15.05 4.58
C GLU A 89 4.83 -14.32 3.74
N GLY A 90 4.61 -14.15 2.44
CA GLY A 90 5.46 -13.34 1.58
C GLY A 90 5.53 -11.90 2.06
N LYS A 91 4.39 -11.30 2.40
CA LYS A 91 4.32 -9.95 2.97
C LYS A 91 5.10 -9.85 4.29
N CYS A 92 4.97 -10.82 5.18
CA CYS A 92 5.74 -10.89 6.43
C CYS A 92 7.25 -10.94 6.19
N ALA A 93 7.70 -11.73 5.22
CA ALA A 93 9.11 -11.80 4.84
C ALA A 93 9.63 -10.44 4.32
N LEU A 94 8.83 -9.73 3.53
CA LEU A 94 9.17 -8.38 3.03
C LEU A 94 9.23 -7.35 4.17
N PHE A 95 8.30 -7.39 5.12
CA PHE A 95 8.35 -6.55 6.32
C PHE A 95 9.68 -6.70 7.07
N LYS A 96 10.12 -7.96 7.25
CA LYS A 96 11.39 -8.25 7.92
C LYS A 96 12.59 -7.80 7.11
N ALA A 97 12.63 -8.13 5.83
CA ALA A 97 13.78 -7.87 4.97
C ALA A 97 14.04 -6.37 4.74
N PHE A 98 12.97 -5.56 4.55
CA PHE A 98 13.09 -4.16 4.15
C PHE A 98 12.80 -3.15 5.26
N GLY A 99 12.19 -3.57 6.37
CA GLY A 99 11.82 -2.68 7.46
C GLY A 99 12.29 -3.13 8.84
N ASP A 100 12.90 -4.30 8.95
CA ASP A 100 13.18 -4.99 10.23
C ASP A 100 11.95 -5.00 11.15
N VAL A 101 10.77 -5.14 10.59
CA VAL A 101 9.50 -5.32 11.30
C VAL A 101 9.20 -6.81 11.36
N ASP A 102 8.97 -7.34 12.55
CA ASP A 102 8.46 -8.70 12.72
C ASP A 102 6.98 -8.68 12.34
N ALA A 103 6.58 -9.61 11.48
CA ALA A 103 5.20 -9.68 11.03
C ALA A 103 4.66 -11.10 11.14
N PHE A 104 3.38 -11.23 11.46
CA PHE A 104 2.71 -12.50 11.62
C PHE A 104 1.42 -12.55 10.79
N PRO A 105 1.22 -13.59 9.94
CA PRO A 105 0.07 -13.69 9.06
C PRO A 105 -1.15 -14.24 9.81
N LEU A 106 -2.30 -13.63 9.59
CA LEU A 106 -3.58 -14.06 10.15
C LEU A 106 -4.66 -14.11 9.07
N CYS A 107 -5.34 -15.24 8.95
CA CYS A 107 -6.42 -15.45 7.99
C CYS A 107 -7.75 -15.54 8.74
N VAL A 108 -8.68 -14.63 8.41
CA VAL A 108 -9.99 -14.52 9.08
C VAL A 108 -11.08 -15.14 8.20
N LYS A 109 -11.78 -16.16 8.69
CA LYS A 109 -12.86 -16.85 7.97
C LYS A 109 -14.20 -16.13 8.10
N SER A 110 -14.24 -14.85 7.77
CA SER A 110 -15.51 -14.14 7.70
C SER A 110 -15.49 -13.07 6.62
N LYS A 111 -16.59 -12.95 5.89
CA LYS A 111 -16.86 -11.86 4.95
C LYS A 111 -17.81 -10.81 5.56
N ASP A 112 -18.31 -11.06 6.75
CA ASP A 112 -19.05 -10.05 7.51
C ASP A 112 -18.09 -9.02 8.09
N VAL A 113 -18.39 -7.75 7.86
CA VAL A 113 -17.52 -6.64 8.28
C VAL A 113 -17.39 -6.55 9.79
N ASP A 114 -18.50 -6.71 10.51
CA ASP A 114 -18.51 -6.55 11.97
C ASP A 114 -17.85 -7.73 12.67
N GLU A 115 -18.05 -8.96 12.17
CA GLU A 115 -17.32 -10.13 12.65
C GLU A 115 -15.82 -10.01 12.43
N PHE A 116 -15.40 -9.59 11.23
CA PHE A 116 -13.99 -9.39 10.90
C PHE A 116 -13.37 -8.33 11.83
N VAL A 117 -14.00 -7.15 11.92
CA VAL A 117 -13.54 -6.04 12.75
C VAL A 117 -13.45 -6.46 14.22
N ASN A 118 -14.45 -7.17 14.73
CA ASN A 118 -14.44 -7.64 16.11
C ASN A 118 -13.33 -8.66 16.39
N ALA A 119 -13.11 -9.62 15.47
CA ALA A 119 -12.04 -10.60 15.60
C ALA A 119 -10.66 -9.91 15.65
N VAL A 120 -10.42 -8.96 14.77
CA VAL A 120 -9.16 -8.20 14.71
C VAL A 120 -8.98 -7.33 15.95
N TYR A 121 -10.01 -6.62 16.38
CA TYR A 121 -9.98 -5.79 17.58
C TYR A 121 -9.62 -6.58 18.83
N LEU A 122 -10.23 -7.76 19.03
CA LEU A 122 -9.98 -8.62 20.19
C LEU A 122 -8.54 -9.12 20.27
N MET A 123 -7.85 -9.24 19.13
CA MET A 123 -6.44 -9.67 19.06
C MET A 123 -5.44 -8.50 19.05
N SER A 124 -5.90 -7.27 18.85
CA SER A 124 -5.04 -6.10 18.60
C SER A 124 -4.03 -5.81 19.72
N GLY A 125 -4.35 -6.22 20.96
CA GLY A 125 -3.45 -6.06 22.11
C GLY A 125 -2.11 -6.79 22.00
N SER A 126 -1.98 -7.76 21.10
CA SER A 126 -0.74 -8.50 20.88
C SER A 126 0.23 -7.80 19.92
N PHE A 127 -0.22 -6.77 19.19
CA PHE A 127 0.50 -6.17 18.09
C PHE A 127 0.78 -4.68 18.31
N GLY A 128 1.82 -4.18 17.66
CA GLY A 128 2.14 -2.75 17.58
C GLY A 128 1.43 -2.04 16.43
N GLY A 129 0.95 -2.79 15.44
CA GLY A 129 0.21 -2.30 14.29
C GLY A 129 -0.39 -3.42 13.47
N ILE A 130 -1.28 -3.06 12.54
CA ILE A 130 -2.00 -4.00 11.68
C ILE A 130 -1.89 -3.57 10.23
N ASN A 131 -1.44 -4.49 9.37
CA ASN A 131 -1.54 -4.39 7.93
C ASN A 131 -2.68 -5.26 7.42
N LEU A 132 -3.69 -4.64 6.82
CA LEU A 132 -4.75 -5.32 6.10
C LEU A 132 -4.27 -5.59 4.67
N GLU A 133 -4.57 -6.77 4.14
CA GLU A 133 -4.10 -7.22 2.84
C GLU A 133 -5.17 -8.03 2.10
N ASP A 134 -5.27 -7.85 0.78
CA ASP A 134 -6.11 -8.67 -0.10
C ASP A 134 -7.60 -8.75 0.32
N ILE A 135 -8.15 -7.64 0.82
CA ILE A 135 -9.57 -7.49 1.18
C ILE A 135 -10.30 -6.70 0.12
N SER A 136 -11.38 -7.26 -0.42
CA SER A 136 -12.11 -6.67 -1.53
C SER A 136 -12.85 -5.38 -1.19
N ALA A 137 -12.83 -4.43 -2.16
CA ALA A 137 -13.68 -3.25 -2.12
C ALA A 137 -15.16 -3.62 -2.39
N PRO A 138 -16.15 -2.91 -1.80
CA PRO A 138 -16.00 -1.73 -0.94
C PRO A 138 -15.77 -2.04 0.55
N ARG A 139 -15.81 -3.32 0.95
CA ARG A 139 -15.70 -3.76 2.35
C ARG A 139 -14.39 -3.32 3.02
N CYS A 140 -13.28 -3.34 2.29
CA CYS A 140 -11.98 -2.95 2.81
C CYS A 140 -11.97 -1.52 3.40
N PHE A 141 -12.69 -0.58 2.81
CA PHE A 141 -12.80 0.80 3.30
C PHE A 141 -13.54 0.88 4.64
N GLU A 142 -14.63 0.12 4.77
CA GLU A 142 -15.42 0.08 5.99
C GLU A 142 -14.67 -0.62 7.12
N ILE A 143 -14.01 -1.74 6.82
CA ILE A 143 -13.18 -2.49 7.76
C ILE A 143 -12.06 -1.62 8.31
N GLU A 144 -11.30 -0.95 7.44
CA GLU A 144 -10.20 -0.08 7.86
C GLU A 144 -10.71 1.05 8.76
N ARG A 145 -11.78 1.75 8.34
CA ARG A 145 -12.37 2.84 9.12
C ARG A 145 -12.81 2.40 10.51
N LYS A 146 -13.57 1.30 10.59
CA LYS A 146 -14.03 0.76 11.87
C LYS A 146 -12.90 0.30 12.79
N LEU A 147 -11.83 -0.27 12.22
CA LEU A 147 -10.65 -0.67 12.99
C LEU A 147 -9.86 0.54 13.50
N LYS A 148 -9.68 1.58 12.69
CA LYS A 148 -9.06 2.85 13.14
C LYS A 148 -9.83 3.52 14.28
N GLU A 149 -11.15 3.42 14.29
CA GLU A 149 -11.99 3.94 15.38
C GLU A 149 -11.88 3.11 16.66
N LYS A 150 -11.73 1.78 16.55
CA LYS A 150 -11.73 0.87 17.69
C LYS A 150 -10.35 0.60 18.28
N CYS A 151 -9.32 0.52 17.45
CA CYS A 151 -7.98 0.12 17.87
C CYS A 151 -7.13 1.33 18.26
N ASP A 152 -6.31 1.15 19.30
CA ASP A 152 -5.34 2.16 19.75
C ASP A 152 -3.93 1.91 19.18
N ILE A 153 -3.85 1.28 18.03
CA ILE A 153 -2.64 1.01 17.26
C ILE A 153 -2.87 1.35 15.79
N PRO A 154 -1.83 1.66 15.01
CA PRO A 154 -1.98 2.02 13.61
C PRO A 154 -2.56 0.87 12.78
N ILE A 155 -3.53 1.21 11.93
CA ILE A 155 -4.17 0.34 10.95
C ILE A 155 -3.83 0.87 9.57
N PHE A 156 -3.39 -0.01 8.68
CA PHE A 156 -2.99 0.33 7.33
C PHE A 156 -3.46 -0.75 6.36
N HIS A 157 -3.95 -0.38 5.20
CA HIS A 157 -4.33 -1.33 4.14
C HIS A 157 -3.38 -1.11 2.96
N ASP A 158 -2.46 -2.05 2.74
CA ASP A 158 -1.37 -1.83 1.79
C ASP A 158 -1.83 -1.72 0.34
N ASP A 159 -2.83 -2.53 -0.09
CA ASP A 159 -3.38 -2.42 -1.45
C ASP A 159 -3.99 -1.05 -1.75
N GLN A 160 -4.44 -0.35 -0.73
CA GLN A 160 -4.91 1.02 -0.83
C GLN A 160 -3.74 2.00 -0.77
N HIS A 161 -3.10 2.07 0.39
CA HIS A 161 -2.22 3.16 0.76
C HIS A 161 -0.78 2.97 0.28
N GLY A 162 -0.26 1.74 0.26
CA GLY A 162 1.07 1.46 -0.29
C GLY A 162 1.12 1.78 -1.78
N THR A 163 0.10 1.32 -2.52
CA THR A 163 -0.05 1.62 -3.95
C THR A 163 -0.22 3.12 -4.20
N ALA A 164 -0.98 3.83 -3.36
CA ALA A 164 -1.16 5.28 -3.48
C ALA A 164 0.16 6.05 -3.26
N VAL A 165 0.92 5.69 -2.23
CA VAL A 165 2.20 6.33 -1.89
C VAL A 165 3.20 6.17 -3.04
N ILE A 166 3.36 4.96 -3.58
CA ILE A 166 4.33 4.71 -4.64
C ILE A 166 3.91 5.38 -5.96
N THR A 167 2.60 5.42 -6.24
CA THR A 167 2.07 6.11 -7.43
C THR A 167 2.31 7.61 -7.33
N LEU A 168 2.05 8.24 -6.17
CA LEU A 168 2.33 9.66 -5.95
C LEU A 168 3.83 9.97 -6.11
N ALA A 169 4.71 9.15 -5.52
CA ALA A 169 6.16 9.32 -5.63
C ALA A 169 6.62 9.29 -7.09
N GLY A 170 6.22 8.27 -7.85
CA GLY A 170 6.55 8.16 -9.27
C GLY A 170 5.97 9.31 -10.10
N LEU A 171 4.73 9.72 -9.81
CA LEU A 171 4.07 10.81 -10.55
C LEU A 171 4.76 12.16 -10.31
N GLN A 172 5.20 12.47 -9.08
CA GLN A 172 5.95 13.68 -8.78
C GLN A 172 7.22 13.78 -9.64
N ASN A 173 7.97 12.72 -9.77
CA ASN A 173 9.17 12.67 -10.58
C ASN A 173 8.85 12.64 -12.09
N ALA A 174 7.83 11.91 -12.52
CA ALA A 174 7.38 11.92 -13.91
C ALA A 174 7.00 13.34 -14.37
N LEU A 175 6.32 14.12 -13.52
CA LEU A 175 5.98 15.51 -13.82
C LEU A 175 7.21 16.39 -14.00
N LYS A 176 8.27 16.22 -13.18
CA LYS A 176 9.55 16.91 -13.36
C LYS A 176 10.17 16.58 -14.71
N VAL A 177 10.19 15.29 -15.10
CA VAL A 177 10.73 14.83 -16.41
C VAL A 177 10.03 15.47 -17.59
N VAL A 178 8.69 15.57 -17.53
CA VAL A 178 7.91 16.16 -18.64
C VAL A 178 7.72 17.69 -18.52
N GLY A 179 8.19 18.30 -17.43
CA GLY A 179 8.08 19.75 -17.22
C GLY A 179 6.66 20.25 -17.01
N LYS A 180 5.77 19.42 -16.46
CA LYS A 180 4.37 19.79 -16.18
C LYS A 180 4.14 20.05 -14.70
N ARG A 181 3.21 20.96 -14.38
CA ARG A 181 2.87 21.30 -12.99
C ARG A 181 1.64 20.52 -12.55
N LYS A 182 1.61 20.06 -11.30
CA LYS A 182 0.51 19.25 -10.73
C LYS A 182 -0.85 19.95 -10.77
N GLU A 183 -0.87 21.29 -10.72
CA GLU A 183 -2.11 22.09 -10.72
C GLU A 183 -2.79 22.11 -12.09
N ASP A 184 -2.02 21.91 -13.17
CA ASP A 184 -2.49 22.07 -14.55
C ASP A 184 -2.82 20.75 -15.23
N VAL A 185 -2.27 19.63 -14.74
CA VAL A 185 -2.42 18.32 -15.40
C VAL A 185 -3.81 17.75 -15.22
N ARG A 186 -4.30 17.12 -16.31
CA ARG A 186 -5.53 16.33 -16.32
C ARG A 186 -5.17 14.85 -16.14
N ILE A 187 -5.71 14.25 -15.08
CA ILE A 187 -5.48 12.86 -14.73
C ILE A 187 -6.73 12.04 -15.00
N VAL A 188 -6.57 10.92 -15.67
CA VAL A 188 -7.63 9.92 -15.86
C VAL A 188 -7.20 8.62 -15.20
N THR A 189 -8.05 8.05 -14.35
CA THR A 189 -7.79 6.74 -13.76
C THR A 189 -8.73 5.69 -14.33
N SER A 190 -8.22 4.50 -14.59
CA SER A 190 -9.02 3.30 -14.90
C SER A 190 -9.02 2.37 -13.69
N GLY A 191 -10.22 2.13 -13.17
CA GLY A 191 -10.45 1.40 -11.93
C GLY A 191 -11.18 2.24 -10.90
N ALA A 192 -11.99 1.61 -10.06
CA ALA A 192 -12.71 2.21 -8.96
C ALA A 192 -12.75 1.27 -7.73
N GLY A 193 -11.72 0.45 -7.61
CA GLY A 193 -11.47 -0.43 -6.48
C GLY A 193 -10.60 0.22 -5.41
N ALA A 194 -10.09 -0.60 -4.50
CA ALA A 194 -9.29 -0.17 -3.34
C ALA A 194 -8.12 0.75 -3.72
N ALA A 195 -7.26 0.31 -4.63
CA ALA A 195 -6.11 1.09 -5.07
C ALA A 195 -6.51 2.40 -5.75
N ALA A 196 -7.46 2.38 -6.71
CA ALA A 196 -7.86 3.58 -7.44
C ALA A 196 -8.39 4.67 -6.52
N VAL A 197 -9.28 4.31 -5.58
CA VAL A 197 -9.84 5.26 -4.62
C VAL A 197 -8.75 5.86 -3.74
N ALA A 198 -7.84 5.05 -3.23
CA ALA A 198 -6.76 5.51 -2.36
C ALA A 198 -5.76 6.40 -3.12
N ILE A 199 -5.39 6.04 -4.34
CA ILE A 199 -4.54 6.87 -5.22
C ILE A 199 -5.18 8.24 -5.40
N VAL A 200 -6.45 8.29 -5.81
CA VAL A 200 -7.12 9.56 -6.09
C VAL A 200 -7.25 10.40 -4.82
N LYS A 201 -7.61 9.82 -3.69
CA LYS A 201 -7.66 10.54 -2.40
C LYS A 201 -6.31 11.15 -2.04
N LEU A 202 -5.22 10.39 -2.18
CA LEU A 202 -3.87 10.89 -1.87
C LEU A 202 -3.42 11.97 -2.86
N LEU A 203 -3.75 11.83 -4.16
CA LEU A 203 -3.45 12.85 -5.16
C LEU A 203 -4.20 14.17 -4.88
N LEU A 204 -5.49 14.09 -4.50
CA LEU A 204 -6.27 15.27 -4.09
C LEU A 204 -5.64 15.95 -2.86
N ALA A 205 -5.26 15.16 -1.83
CA ALA A 205 -4.56 15.67 -0.66
C ALA A 205 -3.21 16.32 -1.00
N ALA A 206 -2.49 15.80 -2.01
CA ALA A 206 -1.25 16.36 -2.52
C ALA A 206 -1.46 17.61 -3.42
N GLY A 207 -2.71 18.02 -3.67
CA GLY A 207 -3.05 19.26 -4.37
C GLY A 207 -3.32 19.11 -5.87
N PHE A 208 -3.43 17.89 -6.40
CA PHE A 208 -3.95 17.68 -7.76
C PHE A 208 -5.44 18.00 -7.79
N LYS A 209 -5.94 18.57 -8.89
CA LYS A 209 -7.33 19.08 -8.95
C LYS A 209 -8.17 18.44 -10.05
N ASN A 210 -7.58 18.15 -11.20
CA ASN A 210 -8.32 17.76 -12.40
C ASN A 210 -8.24 16.24 -12.60
N ILE A 211 -8.98 15.50 -11.79
CA ILE A 211 -8.97 14.03 -11.80
C ILE A 211 -10.34 13.51 -12.24
N THR A 212 -10.36 12.60 -13.21
CA THR A 212 -11.56 11.85 -13.60
C THR A 212 -11.32 10.36 -13.40
N MET A 213 -12.16 9.73 -12.60
CA MET A 213 -12.14 8.27 -12.43
C MET A 213 -13.05 7.59 -13.44
N CYS A 214 -12.63 6.45 -13.97
CA CYS A 214 -13.43 5.60 -14.84
C CYS A 214 -13.56 4.19 -14.25
N ASP A 215 -14.74 3.63 -14.31
CA ASP A 215 -14.99 2.21 -14.09
C ASP A 215 -15.35 1.51 -15.41
N ARG A 216 -15.82 0.26 -15.37
CA ARG A 216 -16.19 -0.52 -16.57
C ARG A 216 -17.27 0.15 -17.43
N LYS A 217 -18.06 1.07 -16.87
CA LYS A 217 -19.13 1.78 -17.57
C LYS A 217 -18.70 3.18 -18.06
N GLY A 218 -17.45 3.58 -17.80
CA GLY A 218 -16.91 4.88 -18.18
C GLY A 218 -16.72 5.82 -16.98
N ALA A 219 -16.77 7.12 -17.24
CA ALA A 219 -16.50 8.17 -16.29
C ALA A 219 -17.45 8.12 -15.08
N ILE A 220 -16.88 8.31 -13.87
CA ILE A 220 -17.62 8.49 -12.64
C ILE A 220 -17.86 9.99 -12.46
N TYR A 221 -19.11 10.39 -12.21
CA TYR A 221 -19.52 11.77 -12.01
C TYR A 221 -20.72 11.85 -11.07
N GLU A 222 -20.90 12.97 -10.44
CA GLU A 222 -22.02 13.26 -9.54
C GLU A 222 -23.37 13.17 -10.27
N GLY A 223 -24.26 12.33 -9.77
CA GLY A 223 -25.58 12.07 -10.37
C GLY A 223 -25.60 10.91 -11.37
N ARG A 224 -24.48 10.21 -11.60
CA ARG A 224 -24.49 8.96 -12.36
C ARG A 224 -25.23 7.88 -11.56
N GLU A 225 -26.18 7.21 -12.21
CA GLU A 225 -26.87 6.05 -11.65
C GLU A 225 -25.91 4.87 -11.43
N ASP A 226 -26.31 3.91 -10.58
CA ASP A 226 -25.61 2.64 -10.33
C ASP A 226 -24.21 2.75 -9.66
N LEU A 227 -23.91 3.81 -8.98
CA LEU A 227 -22.73 3.94 -8.13
C LEU A 227 -22.96 3.25 -6.78
N ASN A 228 -21.95 2.58 -6.27
CA ASN A 228 -21.92 2.20 -4.85
C ASN A 228 -21.47 3.41 -4.01
N TRP A 229 -21.64 3.31 -2.68
CA TRP A 229 -21.41 4.42 -1.76
C TRP A 229 -20.02 5.06 -1.88
N ILE A 230 -18.95 4.27 -2.11
CA ILE A 230 -17.60 4.83 -2.26
C ILE A 230 -17.41 5.57 -3.59
N LYS A 231 -18.02 5.07 -4.66
CA LYS A 231 -18.01 5.78 -5.95
C LYS A 231 -18.85 7.05 -5.91
N GLU A 232 -19.95 7.06 -5.18
CA GLU A 232 -20.72 8.29 -4.91
C GLU A 232 -19.87 9.32 -4.17
N GLU A 233 -19.14 8.90 -3.11
CA GLU A 233 -18.20 9.76 -2.40
C GLU A 233 -17.13 10.32 -3.34
N MET A 234 -16.54 9.49 -4.20
CA MET A 234 -15.51 9.92 -5.17
C MET A 234 -16.08 10.83 -6.26
N ALA A 235 -17.32 10.63 -6.68
CA ALA A 235 -17.98 11.47 -7.67
C ALA A 235 -18.17 12.93 -7.19
N LEU A 236 -18.27 13.15 -5.87
CA LEU A 236 -18.41 14.49 -5.28
C LEU A 236 -17.09 15.28 -5.29
N VAL A 237 -15.94 14.60 -5.33
CA VAL A 237 -14.62 15.22 -5.20
C VAL A 237 -13.75 15.13 -6.45
N THR A 238 -14.23 14.42 -7.49
CA THR A 238 -13.58 14.27 -8.79
C THR A 238 -14.50 14.74 -9.93
N ASN A 239 -13.94 14.84 -11.15
CA ASN A 239 -14.71 15.15 -12.36
C ASN A 239 -15.68 16.32 -12.16
N SER A 240 -15.17 17.46 -11.70
CA SER A 240 -15.98 18.66 -11.37
C SER A 240 -16.81 19.18 -12.55
N GLU A 241 -16.39 18.88 -13.78
CA GLU A 241 -17.13 19.24 -15.01
C GLU A 241 -18.25 18.23 -15.33
N LYS A 242 -18.41 17.17 -14.53
CA LYS A 242 -19.42 16.10 -14.72
C LYS A 242 -19.37 15.48 -16.11
N LYS A 243 -18.16 15.33 -16.69
CA LYS A 243 -17.98 14.69 -17.98
C LYS A 243 -18.47 13.26 -17.95
N SER A 244 -19.24 12.87 -18.94
CA SER A 244 -19.68 11.50 -19.18
C SER A 244 -19.03 10.95 -20.44
N GLY A 245 -18.91 9.62 -20.54
CA GLY A 245 -18.33 8.95 -21.69
C GLY A 245 -17.46 7.76 -21.28
N SER A 246 -16.89 7.10 -22.26
CA SER A 246 -15.99 5.97 -22.10
C SER A 246 -14.62 6.40 -21.57
N LEU A 247 -13.78 5.42 -21.18
CA LEU A 247 -12.38 5.67 -20.86
C LEU A 247 -11.65 6.36 -22.01
N ALA A 248 -11.93 5.93 -23.27
CA ALA A 248 -11.32 6.53 -24.45
C ALA A 248 -11.68 8.02 -24.59
N ASP A 249 -12.94 8.39 -24.34
CA ASP A 249 -13.37 9.79 -24.38
C ASP A 249 -12.66 10.65 -23.32
N MET A 250 -12.46 10.09 -22.14
CA MET A 250 -11.78 10.82 -21.04
C MET A 250 -10.29 10.99 -21.30
N LEU A 251 -9.65 10.06 -22.00
CA LEU A 251 -8.22 10.13 -22.34
C LEU A 251 -7.88 11.22 -23.37
N VAL A 252 -8.86 11.70 -24.14
CA VAL A 252 -8.62 12.79 -25.11
C VAL A 252 -8.08 14.04 -24.41
N GLY A 253 -6.81 14.39 -24.70
CA GLY A 253 -6.12 15.51 -24.10
C GLY A 253 -5.77 15.34 -22.62
N ALA A 254 -5.82 14.14 -22.04
CA ALA A 254 -5.34 13.86 -20.69
C ALA A 254 -3.80 13.86 -20.65
N ASP A 255 -3.23 14.43 -19.59
CA ASP A 255 -1.77 14.45 -19.37
C ASP A 255 -1.27 13.16 -18.74
N VAL A 256 -2.09 12.55 -17.89
CA VAL A 256 -1.72 11.40 -17.07
C VAL A 256 -2.81 10.35 -17.13
N PHE A 257 -2.42 9.12 -17.40
CA PHE A 257 -3.25 7.93 -17.21
C PHE A 257 -2.70 7.08 -16.07
N ILE A 258 -3.57 6.64 -15.17
CA ILE A 258 -3.23 5.71 -14.09
C ILE A 258 -4.21 4.53 -14.14
N GLY A 259 -3.70 3.37 -14.54
CA GLY A 259 -4.45 2.11 -14.61
C GLY A 259 -4.20 1.23 -13.39
N VAL A 260 -5.28 0.83 -12.73
CA VAL A 260 -5.31 -0.16 -11.64
C VAL A 260 -6.59 -1.01 -11.79
N SER A 261 -6.81 -1.51 -12.99
CA SER A 261 -8.08 -2.15 -13.38
C SER A 261 -7.89 -3.54 -13.97
N ALA A 262 -7.87 -3.64 -15.28
CA ALA A 262 -7.84 -4.91 -15.99
C ALA A 262 -6.91 -4.87 -17.21
N PRO A 263 -6.37 -6.03 -17.60
CA PRO A 263 -5.49 -6.13 -18.76
C PRO A 263 -6.09 -5.57 -20.04
N GLY A 264 -5.29 -4.87 -20.86
CA GLY A 264 -5.63 -4.49 -22.21
C GLY A 264 -6.78 -3.47 -22.33
N THR A 265 -7.07 -2.71 -21.28
CA THR A 265 -8.16 -1.70 -21.30
C THR A 265 -7.78 -0.42 -22.04
N VAL A 266 -6.50 -0.20 -22.32
CA VAL A 266 -5.99 0.95 -23.07
C VAL A 266 -5.28 0.48 -24.32
N THR A 267 -5.51 1.17 -25.44
CA THR A 267 -4.88 0.89 -26.74
C THR A 267 -3.91 1.99 -27.13
N THR A 268 -3.01 1.69 -28.06
CA THR A 268 -2.10 2.67 -28.67
C THR A 268 -2.87 3.87 -29.24
N GLU A 269 -4.02 3.64 -29.87
CA GLU A 269 -4.85 4.71 -30.45
C GLU A 269 -5.42 5.63 -29.36
N MET A 270 -5.80 5.09 -28.22
CA MET A 270 -6.24 5.89 -27.07
C MET A 270 -5.09 6.77 -26.53
N VAL A 271 -3.89 6.22 -26.42
CA VAL A 271 -2.71 7.00 -25.98
C VAL A 271 -2.37 8.11 -26.97
N LYS A 272 -2.52 7.92 -28.28
CA LYS A 272 -2.34 8.97 -29.30
C LYS A 272 -3.25 10.18 -29.13
N THR A 273 -4.39 10.02 -28.46
CA THR A 273 -5.31 11.13 -28.19
C THR A 273 -4.96 11.95 -26.95
N MET A 274 -4.04 11.44 -26.12
CA MET A 274 -3.59 12.13 -24.92
C MET A 274 -2.79 13.42 -25.25
N ALA A 275 -2.55 14.21 -24.25
CA ALA A 275 -1.73 15.42 -24.39
C ALA A 275 -0.28 15.07 -24.74
N LYS A 276 0.42 16.02 -25.35
CA LYS A 276 1.86 15.89 -25.60
C LYS A 276 2.62 15.57 -24.31
N ASP A 277 3.65 14.73 -24.43
CA ASP A 277 4.47 14.28 -23.31
C ASP A 277 3.61 13.60 -22.21
N ALA A 278 2.71 12.73 -22.63
CA ALA A 278 1.83 11.99 -21.72
C ALA A 278 2.57 11.05 -20.78
N ILE A 279 2.03 10.90 -19.58
CA ILE A 279 2.50 9.95 -18.54
C ILE A 279 1.50 8.81 -18.47
N VAL A 280 1.98 7.55 -18.57
CA VAL A 280 1.16 6.34 -18.55
C VAL A 280 1.63 5.38 -17.48
N PHE A 281 0.85 5.23 -16.42
CA PHE A 281 1.07 4.24 -15.35
C PHE A 281 0.06 3.11 -15.53
N ALA A 282 0.50 1.97 -16.07
CA ALA A 282 -0.33 0.79 -16.31
C ALA A 282 0.01 -0.30 -15.29
N CYS A 283 -0.64 -0.24 -14.12
CA CYS A 283 -0.24 -0.98 -12.92
C CYS A 283 -0.97 -2.32 -12.71
N ALA A 284 -1.89 -2.72 -13.60
CA ALA A 284 -2.55 -4.01 -13.48
C ALA A 284 -1.54 -5.18 -13.57
N ASN A 285 -1.74 -6.19 -12.73
CA ASN A 285 -0.90 -7.39 -12.65
C ASN A 285 -1.75 -8.66 -12.85
N PRO A 286 -1.22 -9.71 -13.49
CA PRO A 286 0.13 -9.83 -14.08
C PRO A 286 0.29 -9.16 -15.45
N THR A 287 -0.79 -8.77 -16.09
CA THR A 287 -0.80 -8.13 -17.42
C THR A 287 -1.28 -6.68 -17.27
N PRO A 288 -0.51 -5.69 -17.78
CA PRO A 288 -0.87 -4.27 -17.66
C PRO A 288 -2.06 -3.88 -18.56
N GLU A 289 -2.64 -2.72 -18.30
CA GLU A 289 -3.68 -2.11 -19.13
C GLU A 289 -3.22 -1.84 -20.57
N ILE A 290 -1.94 -1.53 -20.73
CA ILE A 290 -1.24 -1.39 -22.00
C ILE A 290 0.23 -1.75 -21.78
N TYR A 291 0.85 -2.43 -22.72
CA TYR A 291 2.28 -2.71 -22.66
C TYR A 291 3.13 -1.46 -22.94
N PRO A 292 4.33 -1.33 -22.35
CA PRO A 292 5.18 -0.16 -22.54
C PRO A 292 5.50 0.17 -24.00
N GLU A 293 5.72 -0.84 -24.84
CA GLU A 293 6.00 -0.66 -26.26
C GLU A 293 4.82 0.00 -26.99
N ASP A 294 3.60 -0.42 -26.67
CA ASP A 294 2.36 0.10 -27.28
C ASP A 294 2.06 1.51 -26.75
N ALA A 295 2.29 1.77 -25.47
CA ALA A 295 2.15 3.11 -24.90
C ALA A 295 3.16 4.09 -25.51
N LYS A 296 4.41 3.67 -25.70
CA LYS A 296 5.46 4.44 -26.35
C LYS A 296 5.13 4.73 -27.84
N ALA A 297 4.60 3.73 -28.55
CA ALA A 297 4.12 3.89 -29.92
C ALA A 297 2.93 4.86 -30.01
N GLY A 298 2.13 4.98 -28.96
CA GLY A 298 1.07 5.97 -28.79
C GLY A 298 1.56 7.40 -28.47
N GLY A 299 2.84 7.58 -28.16
CA GLY A 299 3.42 8.90 -27.84
C GLY A 299 3.56 9.20 -26.35
N ALA A 300 3.36 8.21 -25.46
CA ALA A 300 3.66 8.36 -24.05
C ALA A 300 5.16 8.59 -23.83
N ARG A 301 5.51 9.58 -23.02
CA ARG A 301 6.90 9.93 -22.73
C ARG A 301 7.43 9.21 -21.49
N VAL A 302 6.65 9.16 -20.42
CA VAL A 302 7.01 8.41 -19.21
C VAL A 302 6.03 7.28 -19.00
N ILE A 303 6.56 6.06 -18.83
CA ILE A 303 5.75 4.85 -18.69
C ILE A 303 6.21 4.10 -17.44
N ALA A 304 5.24 3.66 -16.63
CA ALA A 304 5.47 2.82 -15.47
C ALA A 304 4.48 1.65 -15.47
N THR A 305 4.88 0.54 -14.86
CA THR A 305 4.02 -0.66 -14.72
C THR A 305 4.16 -1.26 -13.32
N GLY A 306 3.27 -2.20 -12.97
CA GLY A 306 3.43 -3.01 -11.76
C GLY A 306 4.47 -4.13 -11.90
N ARG A 307 5.03 -4.36 -13.08
CA ARG A 307 5.92 -5.49 -13.40
C ARG A 307 7.39 -5.14 -13.18
N SER A 308 8.14 -6.12 -12.67
CA SER A 308 9.59 -5.98 -12.40
C SER A 308 10.49 -6.12 -13.65
N ASP A 309 9.94 -6.57 -14.78
CA ASP A 309 10.67 -6.76 -16.03
C ASP A 309 10.68 -5.52 -16.94
N PHE A 310 10.05 -4.42 -16.48
CA PHE A 310 10.07 -3.12 -17.17
C PHE A 310 10.65 -2.03 -16.25
N PRO A 311 11.15 -0.92 -16.83
CA PRO A 311 11.52 0.27 -16.07
C PRO A 311 10.35 0.84 -15.24
N ASN A 312 10.69 1.63 -14.22
CA ASN A 312 9.71 2.34 -13.40
C ASN A 312 8.66 1.42 -12.75
N GLN A 313 9.10 0.36 -12.08
CA GLN A 313 8.18 -0.54 -11.40
C GLN A 313 7.45 0.17 -10.25
N ILE A 314 6.13 0.27 -10.35
CA ILE A 314 5.25 0.71 -9.26
C ILE A 314 5.00 -0.50 -8.35
N ASN A 315 5.75 -0.57 -7.24
CA ASN A 315 5.71 -1.69 -6.32
C ASN A 315 5.67 -1.19 -4.88
N ASN A 316 4.60 -1.52 -4.15
CA ASN A 316 4.36 -1.10 -2.77
C ASN A 316 5.42 -1.60 -1.76
N VAL A 317 6.26 -2.57 -2.13
CA VAL A 317 7.42 -2.99 -1.31
C VAL A 317 8.37 -1.83 -0.97
N LEU A 318 8.40 -0.79 -1.78
CA LEU A 318 9.17 0.43 -1.50
C LEU A 318 8.55 1.32 -0.41
N ALA A 319 7.26 1.15 -0.12
CA ALA A 319 6.53 2.02 0.80
C ALA A 319 6.29 1.38 2.18
N PHE A 320 5.52 0.27 2.23
CA PHE A 320 4.96 -0.22 3.50
C PHE A 320 6.00 -0.60 4.56
N PRO A 321 7.17 -1.22 4.25
CA PRO A 321 8.11 -1.59 5.29
C PRO A 321 8.68 -0.38 6.02
N GLY A 322 9.08 0.64 5.25
CA GLY A 322 9.57 1.91 5.80
C GLY A 322 8.48 2.69 6.54
N ILE A 323 7.23 2.69 6.05
CA ILE A 323 6.11 3.32 6.73
C ILE A 323 5.90 2.70 8.10
N PHE A 324 5.82 1.37 8.21
CA PHE A 324 5.68 0.71 9.51
C PHE A 324 6.90 0.89 10.41
N ARG A 325 8.11 0.86 9.86
CA ARG A 325 9.33 1.13 10.63
C ARG A 325 9.28 2.52 11.28
N GLY A 326 9.03 3.57 10.51
CA GLY A 326 8.92 4.92 11.03
C GLY A 326 7.76 5.09 12.02
N THR A 327 6.63 4.45 11.77
CA THR A 327 5.46 4.45 12.65
C THR A 327 5.78 3.80 14.01
N PHE A 328 6.48 2.66 14.01
CA PHE A 328 6.87 1.95 15.22
C PHE A 328 7.97 2.67 16.00
N ASP A 329 8.91 3.31 15.32
CA ASP A 329 10.01 4.04 15.95
C ASP A 329 9.53 5.16 16.87
N VAL A 330 8.40 5.77 16.55
CA VAL A 330 7.78 6.84 17.36
C VAL A 330 6.49 6.40 18.04
N ARG A 331 6.16 5.11 17.98
CA ARG A 331 4.91 4.55 18.53
C ARG A 331 3.68 5.36 18.10
N ALA A 332 3.58 5.71 16.82
CA ALA A 332 2.45 6.46 16.34
C ALA A 332 1.14 5.66 16.49
N LYS A 333 0.07 6.34 16.87
CA LYS A 333 -1.25 5.74 17.05
C LYS A 333 -2.03 5.57 15.74
N ASP A 334 -1.60 6.25 14.68
CA ASP A 334 -2.22 6.24 13.36
C ASP A 334 -1.15 6.42 12.27
N ILE A 335 -1.48 6.03 11.06
CA ILE A 335 -0.76 6.38 9.83
C ILE A 335 -1.67 7.31 9.04
N ASN A 336 -1.47 8.62 9.19
CA ASN A 336 -2.31 9.66 8.59
C ASN A 336 -1.86 10.06 7.18
N GLU A 337 -2.60 10.97 6.53
CA GLU A 337 -2.32 11.41 5.16
C GLU A 337 -0.96 12.10 5.05
N GLU A 338 -0.58 12.93 6.03
CA GLU A 338 0.72 13.63 6.03
C GLU A 338 1.90 12.65 6.11
N MET A 339 1.76 11.56 6.85
CA MET A 339 2.78 10.50 6.91
C MET A 339 2.91 9.79 5.56
N LYS A 340 1.80 9.52 4.87
CA LYS A 340 1.78 8.92 3.52
C LYS A 340 2.39 9.85 2.48
N MET A 341 2.05 11.13 2.52
CA MET A 341 2.67 12.15 1.65
C MET A 341 4.16 12.30 1.91
N ALA A 342 4.59 12.27 3.18
CA ALA A 342 6.01 12.32 3.54
C ALA A 342 6.78 11.09 3.03
N ALA A 343 6.17 9.89 3.08
CA ALA A 343 6.74 8.68 2.50
C ALA A 343 6.91 8.81 0.98
N ALA A 344 5.89 9.31 0.27
CA ALA A 344 5.95 9.51 -1.17
C ALA A 344 7.03 10.54 -1.55
N GLN A 345 7.13 11.64 -0.82
CA GLN A 345 8.17 12.65 -1.05
C GLN A 345 9.57 12.08 -0.80
N ALA A 346 9.77 11.35 0.28
CA ALA A 346 11.05 10.73 0.59
C ALA A 346 11.51 9.74 -0.50
N LEU A 347 10.57 8.98 -1.07
CA LEU A 347 10.85 8.08 -2.20
C LEU A 347 11.24 8.86 -3.45
N ALA A 348 10.52 9.93 -3.78
CA ALA A 348 10.80 10.75 -4.93
C ALA A 348 12.18 11.43 -4.82
N ASP A 349 12.54 11.92 -3.65
CA ASP A 349 13.79 12.66 -3.39
C ASP A 349 15.04 11.78 -3.37
N LEU A 350 14.89 10.44 -3.35
CA LEU A 350 16.02 9.50 -3.47
C LEU A 350 16.68 9.54 -4.85
N ILE A 351 15.96 10.00 -5.86
CA ILE A 351 16.49 10.16 -7.22
C ILE A 351 16.89 11.64 -7.39
N SER A 352 18.18 11.87 -7.63
CA SER A 352 18.68 13.21 -7.89
C SER A 352 18.17 13.74 -9.24
N GLU A 353 18.18 15.07 -9.42
CA GLU A 353 17.79 15.69 -10.70
C GLU A 353 18.65 15.22 -11.87
N GLU A 354 19.91 14.86 -11.60
CA GLU A 354 20.86 14.38 -12.61
C GLU A 354 20.58 12.94 -13.05
N GLU A 355 20.02 12.11 -12.15
CA GLU A 355 19.65 10.71 -12.43
C GLU A 355 18.25 10.60 -13.06
N LEU A 356 17.42 11.61 -12.84
CA LEU A 356 16.01 11.60 -13.22
C LEU A 356 15.83 11.60 -14.75
N ASN A 357 15.14 10.60 -15.28
CA ASN A 357 14.84 10.49 -16.71
C ASN A 357 13.57 9.65 -16.93
N GLU A 358 13.15 9.46 -18.18
CA GLU A 358 11.91 8.76 -18.54
C GLU A 358 11.86 7.30 -18.06
N GLU A 359 13.00 6.67 -17.87
CA GLU A 359 13.12 5.24 -17.45
C GLU A 359 13.55 5.11 -15.97
N TYR A 360 13.73 6.23 -15.25
CA TYR A 360 14.11 6.21 -13.83
C TYR A 360 13.43 7.34 -13.05
N ILE A 361 12.16 7.11 -12.68
CA ILE A 361 11.32 8.03 -11.89
C ILE A 361 11.05 7.52 -10.46
N ILE A 362 11.38 6.26 -10.18
CA ILE A 362 11.14 5.60 -8.89
C ILE A 362 12.38 4.76 -8.54
N PRO A 363 12.81 4.69 -7.27
CA PRO A 363 13.92 3.84 -6.86
C PRO A 363 13.67 2.37 -7.17
N LYS A 364 14.73 1.60 -7.38
CA LYS A 364 14.64 0.15 -7.56
C LYS A 364 14.26 -0.54 -6.25
N ALA A 365 13.58 -1.68 -6.33
CA ALA A 365 13.07 -2.41 -5.17
C ALA A 365 14.14 -2.79 -4.12
N PHE A 366 15.39 -2.97 -4.54
CA PHE A 366 16.52 -3.33 -3.67
C PHE A 366 17.48 -2.16 -3.39
N ASP A 367 17.04 -0.92 -3.57
CA ASP A 367 17.82 0.25 -3.15
C ASP A 367 17.81 0.34 -1.62
N GLU A 368 18.98 0.10 -1.02
CA GLU A 368 19.16 0.03 0.44
C GLU A 368 18.82 1.35 1.16
N ARG A 369 18.78 2.47 0.45
CA ARG A 369 18.43 3.79 1.00
C ARG A 369 16.95 3.93 1.33
N VAL A 370 16.10 3.19 0.63
CA VAL A 370 14.63 3.35 0.65
C VAL A 370 14.04 3.19 2.04
N GLY A 371 14.32 2.06 2.71
CA GLY A 371 13.73 1.76 4.01
C GLY A 371 14.00 2.84 5.05
N ALA A 372 15.25 3.28 5.16
CA ALA A 372 15.67 4.28 6.12
C ALA A 372 15.10 5.68 5.80
N ALA A 373 15.08 6.07 4.51
CA ALA A 373 14.56 7.37 4.10
C ALA A 373 13.06 7.49 4.36
N VAL A 374 12.29 6.47 3.99
CA VAL A 374 10.84 6.43 4.24
C VAL A 374 10.55 6.41 5.74
N ALA A 375 11.24 5.56 6.52
CA ALA A 375 11.03 5.47 7.97
C ALA A 375 11.28 6.82 8.66
N LYS A 376 12.37 7.50 8.31
CA LYS A 376 12.70 8.82 8.86
C LYS A 376 11.59 9.84 8.56
N ALA A 377 11.20 9.97 7.31
CA ALA A 377 10.20 10.94 6.88
C ALA A 377 8.84 10.70 7.54
N VAL A 378 8.43 9.43 7.66
CA VAL A 378 7.19 9.02 8.32
C VAL A 378 7.23 9.34 9.82
N ALA A 379 8.33 9.03 10.50
CA ALA A 379 8.48 9.34 11.93
C ALA A 379 8.43 10.87 12.19
N GLU A 380 9.13 11.66 11.38
CA GLU A 380 9.09 13.12 11.47
C GLU A 380 7.68 13.68 11.23
N ALA A 381 6.95 13.15 10.24
CA ALA A 381 5.58 13.52 9.99
C ALA A 381 4.64 13.13 11.14
N ALA A 382 4.80 11.96 11.73
CA ALA A 382 4.03 11.51 12.88
C ALA A 382 4.23 12.44 14.09
N ILE A 383 5.46 12.85 14.36
CA ILE A 383 5.78 13.81 15.42
C ILE A 383 5.13 15.17 15.12
N ARG A 384 5.32 15.69 13.91
CA ARG A 384 4.77 17.00 13.50
C ARG A 384 3.24 17.05 13.58
N THR A 385 2.57 15.96 13.26
CA THR A 385 1.09 15.88 13.27
C THR A 385 0.51 15.44 14.61
N GLY A 386 1.35 15.20 15.64
CA GLY A 386 0.92 14.89 16.99
C GLY A 386 0.33 13.49 17.17
N VAL A 387 0.59 12.56 16.23
CA VAL A 387 0.17 11.15 16.36
C VAL A 387 1.24 10.26 16.96
N ALA A 388 2.47 10.72 17.07
CA ALA A 388 3.56 10.05 17.78
C ALA A 388 3.32 10.05 19.29
N ARG A 389 3.67 8.95 19.97
CA ARG A 389 3.59 8.80 21.43
C ARG A 389 4.93 8.96 22.14
N ILE A 390 6.00 8.79 21.38
CA ILE A 390 7.36 9.03 21.85
C ILE A 390 8.07 9.91 20.82
N SER A 391 8.85 10.87 21.31
CA SER A 391 9.80 11.63 20.50
C SER A 391 11.20 11.09 20.82
N LYS A 392 11.91 10.64 19.79
CA LYS A 392 13.33 10.35 19.92
C LYS A 392 14.16 11.61 19.78
#